data_a1bd779b1b68c78381a738d897399358
#
_entry.id   a1bd779b1b68c78381a738d897399358
#
_cell.length_a   1.000
_cell.length_b   1.000
_cell.length_c   1.000
_cell.angle_alpha   90.00
_cell.angle_beta   90.00
_cell.angle_gamma   90.00
#
_symmetry.space_group_name_H-M   'P 1'
#
loop_
_entity.id
_entity.type
_entity.pdbx_description
1 polymer ?
#
loop_
_entity_poly.entity_id
_entity_poly.type
_entity_poly.pdbx_seq_one_letter_code
_entity_poly.pdbx_strand_id
1 'polypeptide(L)'
;MAAAIVLAVGVVAAVSGVVTQVGPASLPYRRSADLDYAALANTLLQRSALRSTDLGRFLAQAAGLGRLTFLYDLDRLVSESSSLAAGFDRLAGVGPGADVSGCQQAMSLRAGAMVSLRSALSGLVGGPDGNTVLPRREAFGELTHVDASLRAADAAWAGCRSALGRAPGKARLDASAWLPVPDPLAPGALASLVGAIAGSPSLAPRRAVVITAVGFTPEAVPFSSSSGSSSGSSSGSSSGSSSGSSSGSGSLLPPTTTLQVGLVVRSRGNVDEPSLTVSARLTPSGAPRGTSAGSVTSGPVRVSLPAAGAVAVDLRPLRVTPGSSYSLSITALDGSSVQAVDRISFSVAPAAPPPTTTTTLPAKSPAKSPAKSPAKSPAKSPAKSPAKSPAKSPAGPSAGKP
;
A
#
# COMPACT_ATOMS: atom_id res chain seq x y z
N MET A 1 3.44 21.51 25.78
CA MET A 1 4.82 21.18 25.39
C MET A 1 4.96 21.45 23.92
N ALA A 2 5.54 22.57 23.55
CA ALA A 2 5.75 22.96 22.16
C ALA A 2 7.09 22.39 21.71
N ALA A 3 7.06 21.39 20.83
CA ALA A 3 8.24 20.91 20.14
C ALA A 3 8.38 21.67 18.82
N ALA A 4 9.38 22.52 18.79
CA ALA A 4 9.77 23.28 17.63
C ALA A 4 10.28 22.34 16.52
N ILE A 5 9.61 22.31 15.38
CA ILE A 5 10.15 21.80 14.14
C ILE A 5 10.92 22.95 13.51
N VAL A 6 12.22 22.98 13.74
CA VAL A 6 13.15 23.90 13.08
C VAL A 6 13.52 23.33 11.73
N LEU A 7 13.02 23.96 10.72
CA LEU A 7 13.59 24.23 9.40
C LEU A 7 15.03 23.72 9.18
N ALA A 8 15.16 22.84 8.23
CA ALA A 8 16.37 22.71 7.44
C ALA A 8 16.21 23.56 6.16
N VAL A 9 16.38 24.89 6.27
CA VAL A 9 16.65 25.73 5.10
C VAL A 9 18.12 25.54 4.74
N GLY A 10 18.31 24.90 3.61
CA GLY A 10 19.59 24.47 3.10
C GLY A 10 20.59 25.62 2.88
N VAL A 11 21.77 25.32 3.22
CA VAL A 11 22.99 26.03 2.87
C VAL A 11 23.18 25.92 1.36
N VAL A 12 23.00 27.01 0.65
CA VAL A 12 23.55 27.18 -0.69
C VAL A 12 25.04 27.47 -0.52
N ALA A 13 25.87 26.44 -0.62
CA ALA A 13 27.30 26.58 -0.70
C ALA A 13 27.65 27.18 -2.06
N ALA A 14 28.13 28.40 -2.07
CA ALA A 14 28.79 29.01 -3.22
C ALA A 14 30.11 28.26 -3.47
N VAL A 15 30.10 27.35 -4.45
CA VAL A 15 31.34 26.79 -4.99
C VAL A 15 31.90 27.79 -6.02
N SER A 16 32.89 28.56 -5.61
CA SER A 16 33.69 29.39 -6.50
C SER A 16 34.52 28.50 -7.42
N GLY A 17 34.01 28.26 -8.62
CA GLY A 17 34.70 27.48 -9.63
C GLY A 17 35.90 28.19 -10.17
N VAL A 18 37.06 27.57 -10.14
CA VAL A 18 38.27 27.94 -10.85
C VAL A 18 37.97 27.92 -12.36
N VAL A 19 37.93 29.09 -12.97
CA VAL A 19 37.82 29.22 -14.43
C VAL A 19 39.17 28.87 -15.03
N THR A 20 39.35 27.65 -15.48
CA THR A 20 40.43 27.28 -16.39
C THR A 20 40.13 27.88 -17.76
N GLN A 21 40.93 28.85 -18.20
CA GLN A 21 40.88 29.39 -19.56
C GLN A 21 41.24 28.27 -20.56
N VAL A 22 40.24 27.76 -21.24
CA VAL A 22 40.38 26.80 -22.36
C VAL A 22 40.56 27.65 -23.64
N GLY A 23 41.69 27.48 -24.32
CA GLY A 23 42.07 28.24 -25.50
C GLY A 23 41.13 28.10 -26.72
N PRO A 24 41.33 28.90 -27.78
CA PRO A 24 40.37 29.05 -28.91
C PRO A 24 40.07 27.80 -29.74
N ALA A 25 40.89 26.74 -29.62
CA ALA A 25 40.64 25.47 -30.35
C ALA A 25 39.39 24.67 -29.91
N SER A 26 38.70 25.11 -28.86
CA SER A 26 37.54 24.39 -28.29
C SER A 26 36.17 24.86 -28.80
N LEU A 27 36.11 25.88 -29.67
CA LEU A 27 34.85 26.48 -30.12
C LEU A 27 33.89 25.51 -30.87
N PRO A 28 34.38 24.68 -31.84
CA PRO A 28 33.48 23.73 -32.54
C PRO A 28 32.92 22.65 -31.59
N TYR A 29 33.72 22.20 -30.63
CA TYR A 29 33.28 21.22 -29.63
C TYR A 29 32.19 21.77 -28.69
N ARG A 30 32.35 23.00 -28.21
CA ARG A 30 31.34 23.67 -27.37
C ARG A 30 30.04 23.91 -28.11
N ARG A 31 30.13 24.27 -29.42
CA ARG A 31 28.93 24.44 -30.24
C ARG A 31 28.09 23.15 -30.40
N SER A 32 28.73 22.00 -30.61
CA SER A 32 28.04 20.74 -30.70
C SER A 32 27.43 20.33 -29.34
N ALA A 33 28.16 20.52 -28.24
CA ALA A 33 27.65 20.21 -26.90
C ALA A 33 26.42 21.04 -26.51
N ASP A 34 26.37 22.34 -26.88
CA ASP A 34 25.18 23.17 -26.65
C ASP A 34 23.97 22.70 -27.45
N LEU A 35 24.16 22.26 -28.69
CA LEU A 35 23.11 21.71 -29.55
C LEU A 35 22.63 20.34 -29.04
N ASP A 36 23.55 19.48 -28.64
CA ASP A 36 23.24 18.15 -28.08
C ASP A 36 22.46 18.28 -26.76
N TYR A 37 22.92 19.20 -25.89
CA TYR A 37 22.19 19.52 -24.66
C TYR A 37 20.74 19.98 -24.96
N ALA A 38 20.59 20.94 -25.90
CA ALA A 38 19.27 21.46 -26.23
C ALA A 38 18.36 20.41 -26.85
N ALA A 39 18.86 19.50 -27.68
CA ALA A 39 18.10 18.42 -28.25
C ALA A 39 17.59 17.45 -27.18
N LEU A 40 18.45 17.03 -26.25
CA LEU A 40 18.07 16.17 -25.12
C LEU A 40 17.11 16.87 -24.15
N ALA A 41 17.39 18.15 -23.82
CA ALA A 41 16.53 18.95 -22.96
C ALA A 41 15.13 19.13 -23.57
N ASN A 42 15.00 19.40 -24.86
CA ASN A 42 13.70 19.52 -25.54
C ASN A 42 12.91 18.23 -25.49
N THR A 43 13.56 17.06 -25.53
CA THR A 43 12.87 15.76 -25.32
C THR A 43 12.27 15.66 -23.92
N LEU A 44 12.96 16.12 -22.89
CA LEU A 44 12.43 16.17 -21.53
C LEU A 44 11.34 17.25 -21.36
N LEU A 45 11.44 18.35 -22.11
CA LEU A 45 10.44 19.43 -22.07
C LEU A 45 9.08 19.01 -22.58
N GLN A 46 9.00 18.12 -23.55
CA GLN A 46 7.70 17.57 -23.98
C GLN A 46 6.99 16.88 -22.82
N ARG A 47 7.72 16.14 -21.99
CA ARG A 47 7.19 15.56 -20.76
C ARG A 47 6.81 16.63 -19.73
N SER A 48 7.64 17.66 -19.59
CA SER A 48 7.38 18.79 -18.69
C SER A 48 6.09 19.53 -19.06
N ALA A 49 5.84 19.75 -20.36
CA ALA A 49 4.60 20.38 -20.85
C ALA A 49 3.36 19.54 -20.52
N LEU A 50 3.45 18.20 -20.66
CA LEU A 50 2.37 17.31 -20.23
C LEU A 50 2.08 17.45 -18.73
N ARG A 51 3.13 17.56 -17.90
CA ARG A 51 2.94 17.72 -16.43
C ARG A 51 2.31 19.05 -16.06
N SER A 52 2.67 20.13 -16.76
CA SER A 52 2.00 21.42 -16.59
C SER A 52 0.50 21.33 -16.92
N THR A 53 0.16 20.65 -18.00
CA THR A 53 -1.25 20.41 -18.37
C THR A 53 -1.98 19.54 -17.34
N ASP A 54 -1.33 18.49 -16.84
CA ASP A 54 -1.89 17.61 -15.80
C ASP A 54 -2.09 18.36 -14.48
N LEU A 55 -1.16 19.22 -14.08
CA LEU A 55 -1.30 20.11 -12.92
C LEU A 55 -2.51 21.03 -13.06
N GLY A 56 -2.63 21.72 -14.20
CA GLY A 56 -3.77 22.61 -14.46
C GLY A 56 -5.10 21.87 -14.40
N ARG A 57 -5.19 20.68 -15.03
CA ARG A 57 -6.38 19.84 -15.00
C ARG A 57 -6.70 19.35 -13.59
N PHE A 58 -5.68 18.88 -12.86
CA PHE A 58 -5.83 18.43 -11.48
C PHE A 58 -6.40 19.55 -10.60
N LEU A 59 -5.81 20.76 -10.62
CA LEU A 59 -6.28 21.88 -9.82
C LEU A 59 -7.71 22.29 -10.17
N ALA A 60 -8.08 22.25 -11.45
CA ALA A 60 -9.44 22.58 -11.89
C ALA A 60 -10.49 21.55 -11.43
N GLN A 61 -10.12 20.30 -11.24
CA GLN A 61 -11.03 19.20 -10.90
C GLN A 61 -10.90 18.73 -9.44
N ALA A 62 -9.92 19.22 -8.69
CA ALA A 62 -9.49 18.72 -7.39
C ALA A 62 -10.66 18.47 -6.41
N ALA A 63 -11.58 19.43 -6.28
CA ALA A 63 -12.71 19.30 -5.36
C ALA A 63 -13.78 18.28 -5.78
N GLY A 64 -13.82 17.91 -7.06
CA GLY A 64 -14.76 16.91 -7.61
C GLY A 64 -14.21 15.48 -7.60
N LEU A 65 -12.92 15.31 -7.37
CA LEU A 65 -12.29 13.98 -7.35
C LEU A 65 -12.71 13.18 -6.12
N GLY A 66 -12.69 11.85 -6.25
CA GLY A 66 -12.71 10.98 -5.10
C GLY A 66 -11.36 11.04 -4.37
N ARG A 67 -11.37 10.91 -3.04
CA ARG A 67 -10.18 11.06 -2.18
C ARG A 67 -8.98 10.21 -2.65
N LEU A 68 -9.17 8.95 -3.01
CA LEU A 68 -8.07 8.07 -3.45
C LEU A 68 -7.45 8.54 -4.75
N THR A 69 -8.27 8.95 -5.71
CA THR A 69 -7.81 9.51 -6.99
C THR A 69 -7.06 10.82 -6.76
N PHE A 70 -7.58 11.68 -5.89
CA PHE A 70 -6.96 12.95 -5.51
C PHE A 70 -5.55 12.74 -4.94
N LEU A 71 -5.39 11.86 -3.95
CA LEU A 71 -4.09 11.56 -3.35
C LEU A 71 -3.13 10.88 -4.34
N TYR A 72 -3.64 9.94 -5.14
CA TYR A 72 -2.86 9.28 -6.19
C TYR A 72 -2.33 10.27 -7.25
N ASP A 73 -3.16 11.20 -7.71
CA ASP A 73 -2.75 12.20 -8.71
C ASP A 73 -1.71 13.17 -8.12
N LEU A 74 -1.81 13.53 -6.84
CA LEU A 74 -0.78 14.30 -6.16
C LEU A 74 0.55 13.55 -6.11
N ASP A 75 0.54 12.27 -5.71
CA ASP A 75 1.75 11.45 -5.66
C ASP A 75 2.38 11.28 -7.04
N ARG A 76 1.55 11.12 -8.07
CA ARG A 76 2.00 11.03 -9.45
C ARG A 76 2.69 12.33 -9.90
N LEU A 77 2.10 13.50 -9.63
CA LEU A 77 2.70 14.79 -9.97
C LEU A 77 4.08 14.97 -9.30
N VAL A 78 4.22 14.59 -8.04
CA VAL A 78 5.49 14.63 -7.31
C VAL A 78 6.53 13.69 -7.95
N SER A 79 6.16 12.43 -8.16
CA SER A 79 7.07 11.41 -8.70
C SER A 79 7.59 11.80 -10.09
N GLU A 80 6.69 12.26 -10.96
CA GLU A 80 7.04 12.61 -12.33
C GLU A 80 7.85 13.91 -12.40
N SER A 81 7.56 14.90 -11.55
CA SER A 81 8.35 16.13 -11.44
C SER A 81 9.77 15.85 -10.93
N SER A 82 9.90 14.99 -9.94
CA SER A 82 11.20 14.54 -9.42
C SER A 82 12.00 13.77 -10.49
N SER A 83 11.33 12.94 -11.28
CA SER A 83 11.96 12.24 -12.41
C SER A 83 12.46 13.19 -13.49
N LEU A 84 11.72 14.27 -13.77
CA LEU A 84 12.16 15.32 -14.70
C LEU A 84 13.38 16.06 -14.16
N ALA A 85 13.38 16.45 -12.89
CA ALA A 85 14.54 17.12 -12.27
C ALA A 85 15.79 16.24 -12.36
N ALA A 86 15.68 14.96 -11.96
CA ALA A 86 16.77 13.99 -12.10
C ALA A 86 17.21 13.75 -13.55
N GLY A 87 16.31 13.91 -14.51
CA GLY A 87 16.63 13.89 -15.95
C GLY A 87 17.53 15.05 -16.34
N PHE A 88 17.19 16.26 -15.91
CA PHE A 88 17.98 17.46 -16.18
C PHE A 88 19.33 17.46 -15.46
N ASP A 89 19.42 16.94 -14.23
CA ASP A 89 20.69 16.79 -13.52
C ASP A 89 21.68 15.90 -14.30
N ARG A 90 21.19 14.83 -14.92
CA ARG A 90 22.02 13.96 -15.77
C ARG A 90 22.52 14.67 -17.04
N LEU A 91 21.77 15.64 -17.57
CA LEU A 91 22.21 16.42 -18.72
C LEU A 91 23.40 17.32 -18.41
N ALA A 92 23.68 17.63 -17.15
CA ALA A 92 24.90 18.36 -16.77
C ALA A 92 26.19 17.70 -17.27
N GLY A 93 26.19 16.35 -17.38
CA GLY A 93 27.29 15.56 -17.89
C GLY A 93 27.57 15.75 -19.39
N VAL A 94 26.64 16.34 -20.16
CA VAL A 94 26.86 16.66 -21.59
C VAL A 94 27.84 17.80 -21.76
N GLY A 95 28.06 18.61 -20.72
CA GLY A 95 29.11 19.65 -20.69
C GLY A 95 28.88 20.80 -21.69
N PRO A 96 27.67 21.43 -21.71
CA PRO A 96 27.43 22.57 -22.60
C PRO A 96 28.40 23.73 -22.28
N GLY A 97 28.73 24.51 -23.31
CA GLY A 97 29.58 25.70 -23.15
C GLY A 97 28.85 26.88 -22.52
N ALA A 98 27.52 26.91 -22.61
CA ALA A 98 26.67 27.90 -21.98
C ALA A 98 26.36 27.55 -20.51
N ASP A 99 26.05 28.56 -19.71
CA ASP A 99 25.55 28.35 -18.34
C ASP A 99 24.12 27.84 -18.38
N VAL A 100 23.95 26.57 -18.04
CA VAL A 100 22.68 25.88 -17.99
C VAL A 100 22.20 25.63 -16.55
N SER A 101 22.88 26.19 -15.55
CA SER A 101 22.52 26.03 -14.13
C SER A 101 21.07 26.46 -13.85
N GLY A 102 20.60 27.53 -14.54
CA GLY A 102 19.21 27.97 -14.47
C GLY A 102 18.20 26.94 -14.93
N CYS A 103 18.52 26.04 -15.87
CA CYS A 103 17.66 24.96 -16.30
C CYS A 103 17.48 23.89 -15.19
N GLN A 104 18.58 23.50 -14.56
CA GLN A 104 18.57 22.58 -13.43
C GLN A 104 17.82 23.17 -12.24
N GLN A 105 18.11 24.44 -11.91
CA GLN A 105 17.43 25.18 -10.86
C GLN A 105 15.91 25.24 -11.12
N ALA A 106 15.46 25.51 -12.35
CA ALA A 106 14.06 25.53 -12.70
C ALA A 106 13.38 24.18 -12.43
N MET A 107 13.99 23.07 -12.83
CA MET A 107 13.43 21.74 -12.62
C MET A 107 13.42 21.31 -11.15
N SER A 108 14.46 21.67 -10.40
CA SER A 108 14.53 21.45 -8.95
C SER A 108 13.44 22.24 -8.21
N LEU A 109 13.23 23.50 -8.55
CA LEU A 109 12.17 24.34 -7.99
C LEU A 109 10.76 23.77 -8.30
N ARG A 110 10.54 23.30 -9.54
CA ARG A 110 9.27 22.65 -9.93
C ARG A 110 9.02 21.37 -9.12
N ALA A 111 10.04 20.53 -8.98
CA ALA A 111 9.92 19.30 -8.17
C ALA A 111 9.64 19.63 -6.70
N GLY A 112 10.34 20.59 -6.10
CA GLY A 112 10.10 21.07 -4.75
C GLY A 112 8.70 21.66 -4.57
N ALA A 113 8.23 22.44 -5.53
CA ALA A 113 6.88 23.00 -5.52
C ALA A 113 5.80 21.90 -5.53
N MET A 114 6.01 20.81 -6.27
CA MET A 114 5.06 19.67 -6.27
C MET A 114 5.05 18.93 -4.94
N VAL A 115 6.18 18.78 -4.26
CA VAL A 115 6.24 18.23 -2.90
C VAL A 115 5.45 19.09 -1.92
N SER A 116 5.64 20.41 -1.96
CA SER A 116 4.91 21.36 -1.11
C SER A 116 3.41 21.38 -1.44
N LEU A 117 3.05 21.35 -2.73
CA LEU A 117 1.66 21.22 -3.18
C LEU A 117 0.99 19.97 -2.61
N ARG A 118 1.67 18.83 -2.72
CA ARG A 118 1.18 17.56 -2.15
C ARG A 118 0.98 17.67 -0.64
N SER A 119 1.95 18.21 0.07
CA SER A 119 1.87 18.40 1.53
C SER A 119 0.66 19.26 1.92
N ALA A 120 0.51 20.42 1.31
CA ALA A 120 -0.57 21.35 1.60
C ALA A 120 -1.95 20.76 1.26
N LEU A 121 -2.12 20.21 0.05
CA LEU A 121 -3.40 19.70 -0.40
C LEU A 121 -3.79 18.38 0.26
N SER A 122 -2.85 17.46 0.48
CA SER A 122 -3.13 16.24 1.25
C SER A 122 -3.44 16.58 2.72
N GLY A 123 -2.73 17.55 3.30
CA GLY A 123 -3.00 18.04 4.64
C GLY A 123 -4.41 18.61 4.80
N LEU A 124 -4.94 19.35 3.81
CA LEU A 124 -6.32 19.86 3.84
C LEU A 124 -7.38 18.78 3.99
N VAL A 125 -7.10 17.60 3.45
CA VAL A 125 -8.03 16.46 3.48
C VAL A 125 -7.65 15.41 4.55
N GLY A 126 -6.64 15.68 5.37
CA GLY A 126 -6.22 14.83 6.49
C GLY A 126 -5.22 13.73 6.12
N GLY A 127 -4.49 13.87 5.03
CA GLY A 127 -3.48 12.89 4.63
C GLY A 127 -4.06 11.52 4.24
N PRO A 128 -3.26 10.47 4.04
CA PRO A 128 -3.74 9.12 3.70
C PRO A 128 -4.59 8.48 4.80
N ASP A 129 -4.25 8.70 6.05
CA ASP A 129 -4.90 8.13 7.24
C ASP A 129 -6.15 8.91 7.70
N GLY A 130 -6.38 10.11 7.16
CA GLY A 130 -7.53 10.95 7.51
C GLY A 130 -7.50 11.55 8.92
N ASN A 131 -6.36 11.48 9.63
CA ASN A 131 -6.30 11.83 11.05
C ASN A 131 -5.93 13.28 11.32
N THR A 132 -5.07 13.87 10.50
CA THR A 132 -4.53 15.22 10.74
C THR A 132 -4.92 16.16 9.62
N VAL A 133 -5.91 17.00 9.89
CA VAL A 133 -6.35 18.01 8.92
C VAL A 133 -5.58 19.31 9.14
N LEU A 134 -4.90 19.78 8.10
CA LEU A 134 -4.21 21.05 8.10
C LEU A 134 -5.22 22.21 8.10
N PRO A 135 -5.07 23.22 8.98
CA PRO A 135 -5.92 24.40 8.95
C PRO A 135 -5.89 25.12 7.59
N ARG A 136 -7.05 25.57 7.12
CA ARG A 136 -7.15 26.25 5.80
C ARG A 136 -6.18 27.41 5.64
N ARG A 137 -5.93 28.17 6.70
CA ARG A 137 -4.98 29.29 6.69
C ARG A 137 -3.54 28.84 6.45
N GLU A 138 -3.15 27.75 7.07
CA GLU A 138 -1.79 27.18 6.87
C GLU A 138 -1.65 26.62 5.46
N ALA A 139 -2.63 25.85 4.99
CA ALA A 139 -2.66 25.37 3.62
C ALA A 139 -2.60 26.48 2.59
N PHE A 140 -3.32 27.58 2.82
CA PHE A 140 -3.26 28.77 1.96
C PHE A 140 -1.85 29.38 1.94
N GLY A 141 -1.18 29.49 3.07
CA GLY A 141 0.20 29.96 3.17
C GLY A 141 1.15 29.07 2.38
N GLU A 142 1.10 27.76 2.58
CA GLU A 142 1.92 26.78 1.84
C GLU A 142 1.68 26.87 0.33
N LEU A 143 0.43 26.96 -0.11
CA LEU A 143 0.10 27.08 -1.54
C LEU A 143 0.54 28.40 -2.16
N THR A 144 0.60 29.48 -1.38
CA THR A 144 1.20 30.74 -1.82
C THR A 144 2.71 30.59 -2.07
N HIS A 145 3.41 29.80 -1.24
CA HIS A 145 4.82 29.45 -1.48
C HIS A 145 4.99 28.57 -2.71
N VAL A 146 4.05 27.67 -2.99
CA VAL A 146 4.06 26.87 -4.23
C VAL A 146 3.97 27.77 -5.45
N ASP A 147 3.05 28.74 -5.47
CA ASP A 147 2.93 29.73 -6.55
C ASP A 147 4.24 30.50 -6.75
N ALA A 148 4.81 31.05 -5.68
CA ALA A 148 6.08 31.77 -5.74
C ALA A 148 7.21 30.90 -6.29
N SER A 149 7.29 29.63 -5.87
CA SER A 149 8.30 28.68 -6.32
C SER A 149 8.15 28.35 -7.80
N LEU A 150 6.93 28.17 -8.31
CA LEU A 150 6.68 27.93 -9.72
C LEU A 150 6.99 29.14 -10.58
N ARG A 151 6.68 30.37 -10.13
CA ARG A 151 7.09 31.61 -10.81
C ARG A 151 8.60 31.75 -10.86
N ALA A 152 9.30 31.47 -9.77
CA ALA A 152 10.77 31.49 -9.71
C ALA A 152 11.36 30.43 -10.66
N ALA A 153 10.77 29.26 -10.75
CA ALA A 153 11.18 28.22 -11.69
C ALA A 153 11.00 28.65 -13.15
N ASP A 154 9.89 29.29 -13.49
CA ASP A 154 9.63 29.77 -14.85
C ASP A 154 10.60 30.92 -15.22
N ALA A 155 10.95 31.80 -14.28
CA ALA A 155 11.96 32.81 -14.46
C ALA A 155 13.38 32.22 -14.67
N ALA A 156 13.76 31.23 -13.86
CA ALA A 156 15.04 30.52 -13.99
C ALA A 156 15.13 29.80 -15.36
N TRP A 157 14.03 29.20 -15.81
CA TRP A 157 13.93 28.58 -17.12
C TRP A 157 14.14 29.61 -18.25
N ALA A 158 13.50 30.76 -18.18
CA ALA A 158 13.64 31.82 -19.15
C ALA A 158 15.11 32.33 -19.20
N GLY A 159 15.79 32.43 -18.06
CA GLY A 159 17.20 32.77 -17.94
C GLY A 159 18.12 31.79 -18.65
N CYS A 160 17.93 30.46 -18.39
CA CYS A 160 18.70 29.41 -19.05
C CYS A 160 18.48 29.42 -20.57
N ARG A 161 17.23 29.53 -21.01
CA ARG A 161 16.85 29.61 -22.43
C ARG A 161 17.55 30.77 -23.11
N SER A 162 17.64 31.94 -22.45
CA SER A 162 18.33 33.12 -22.96
C SER A 162 19.84 32.90 -23.02
N ALA A 163 20.44 32.21 -22.05
CA ALA A 163 21.89 31.91 -22.04
C ALA A 163 22.25 30.99 -23.22
N LEU A 164 21.53 29.93 -23.47
CA LEU A 164 21.73 29.04 -24.61
C LEU A 164 21.50 29.75 -25.97
N GLY A 165 20.50 30.61 -26.06
CA GLY A 165 20.22 31.39 -27.27
C GLY A 165 21.32 32.40 -27.62
N ARG A 166 22.10 32.84 -26.65
CA ARG A 166 23.28 33.74 -26.83
C ARG A 166 24.57 32.99 -27.09
N ALA A 167 24.60 31.69 -26.79
CA ALA A 167 25.79 30.86 -27.01
C ALA A 167 26.15 30.77 -28.51
N PRO A 168 27.44 30.50 -28.86
CA PRO A 168 27.89 30.40 -30.24
C PRO A 168 27.11 29.42 -31.11
N GLY A 169 26.57 28.36 -30.51
CA GLY A 169 25.71 27.34 -31.14
C GLY A 169 24.28 27.84 -31.44
N LYS A 170 23.86 28.95 -30.84
CA LYS A 170 22.46 29.44 -30.88
C LYS A 170 21.43 28.34 -30.63
N ALA A 171 21.75 27.46 -29.67
CA ALA A 171 20.88 26.38 -29.28
C ALA A 171 19.53 26.92 -28.74
N ARG A 172 18.45 26.35 -29.19
CA ARG A 172 17.10 26.82 -28.80
C ARG A 172 16.46 25.81 -27.88
N LEU A 173 15.97 26.27 -26.73
CA LEU A 173 15.06 25.55 -25.86
C LEU A 173 13.62 26.04 -26.07
N ASP A 174 12.69 25.13 -26.02
CA ASP A 174 11.27 25.45 -26.04
C ASP A 174 10.88 26.27 -24.82
N ALA A 175 9.82 27.05 -24.95
CA ALA A 175 9.23 27.72 -23.80
C ALA A 175 8.55 26.66 -22.90
N SER A 176 8.71 26.86 -21.60
CA SER A 176 8.07 25.98 -20.63
C SER A 176 7.62 26.83 -19.44
N ALA A 177 6.30 26.92 -19.27
CA ALA A 177 5.67 27.52 -18.10
C ALA A 177 4.80 26.48 -17.43
N TRP A 178 4.81 26.47 -16.09
CA TRP A 178 4.02 25.51 -15.32
C TRP A 178 2.76 26.11 -14.74
N LEU A 179 2.68 27.41 -14.61
CA LEU A 179 1.47 28.08 -14.23
C LEU A 179 0.58 28.31 -15.47
N PRO A 180 -0.62 27.71 -15.51
CA PRO A 180 -1.56 27.94 -16.60
C PRO A 180 -2.14 29.37 -16.51
N VAL A 181 -2.70 29.83 -17.63
CA VAL A 181 -3.42 31.11 -17.68
C VAL A 181 -4.89 30.80 -17.92
N PRO A 182 -5.82 31.25 -17.02
CA PRO A 182 -5.59 31.98 -15.78
C PRO A 182 -4.90 31.12 -14.70
N ASP A 183 -4.13 31.78 -13.84
CA ASP A 183 -3.38 31.15 -12.77
C ASP A 183 -4.30 30.70 -11.63
N PRO A 184 -4.45 29.37 -11.38
CA PRO A 184 -5.31 28.86 -10.34
C PRO A 184 -4.75 29.04 -8.92
N LEU A 185 -3.46 29.38 -8.80
CA LEU A 185 -2.79 29.65 -7.53
C LEU A 185 -2.72 31.14 -7.21
N ALA A 186 -3.21 32.02 -8.09
CA ALA A 186 -3.36 33.44 -7.77
C ALA A 186 -4.27 33.61 -6.52
N PRO A 187 -4.02 34.63 -5.66
CA PRO A 187 -4.63 34.71 -4.33
C PRO A 187 -6.16 34.55 -4.29
N GLY A 188 -6.89 35.14 -5.25
CA GLY A 188 -8.36 35.03 -5.32
C GLY A 188 -8.84 33.64 -5.75
N ALA A 189 -8.19 33.03 -6.75
CA ALA A 189 -8.49 31.67 -7.21
C ALA A 189 -8.08 30.63 -6.14
N LEU A 190 -6.95 30.85 -5.49
CA LEU A 190 -6.43 30.01 -4.44
C LEU A 190 -7.38 29.90 -3.23
N ALA A 191 -7.95 31.03 -2.79
CA ALA A 191 -8.93 31.01 -1.68
C ALA A 191 -10.15 30.17 -2.04
N SER A 192 -10.64 30.28 -3.28
CA SER A 192 -11.74 29.47 -3.79
C SER A 192 -11.38 27.99 -3.88
N LEU A 193 -10.19 27.66 -4.37
CA LEU A 193 -9.67 26.29 -4.47
C LEU A 193 -9.58 25.62 -3.08
N VAL A 194 -8.94 26.29 -2.11
CA VAL A 194 -8.81 25.79 -0.73
C VAL A 194 -10.20 25.59 -0.09
N GLY A 195 -11.12 26.55 -0.31
CA GLY A 195 -12.49 26.45 0.17
C GLY A 195 -13.25 25.27 -0.42
N ALA A 196 -13.12 25.06 -1.72
CA ALA A 196 -13.77 23.97 -2.45
C ALA A 196 -13.24 22.59 -2.04
N ILE A 197 -11.92 22.42 -1.92
CA ILE A 197 -11.29 21.18 -1.48
C ILE A 197 -11.68 20.85 -0.04
N ALA A 198 -11.54 21.80 0.88
CA ALA A 198 -11.85 21.58 2.29
C ALA A 198 -13.36 21.38 2.57
N GLY A 199 -14.23 21.82 1.67
CA GLY A 199 -15.68 21.61 1.74
C GLY A 199 -16.20 20.40 0.94
N SER A 200 -15.32 19.69 0.23
CA SER A 200 -15.74 18.60 -0.66
C SER A 200 -16.13 17.33 0.11
N PRO A 201 -17.36 16.83 0.01
CA PRO A 201 -17.77 15.59 0.66
C PRO A 201 -17.13 14.34 0.06
N SER A 202 -16.67 14.40 -1.18
CA SER A 202 -15.96 13.29 -1.86
C SER A 202 -14.54 13.10 -1.34
N LEU A 203 -13.95 14.16 -0.77
CA LEU A 203 -12.62 14.16 -0.18
C LEU A 203 -12.64 13.89 1.33
N ALA A 204 -13.80 13.92 1.97
CA ALA A 204 -13.93 13.62 3.38
C ALA A 204 -13.45 12.21 3.71
N PRO A 205 -12.70 12.01 4.81
CA PRO A 205 -12.26 10.69 5.23
C PRO A 205 -13.46 9.81 5.62
N ARG A 206 -13.48 8.59 5.08
CA ARG A 206 -14.52 7.59 5.38
C ARG A 206 -13.85 6.31 5.81
N ARG A 207 -14.14 5.87 7.02
CA ARG A 207 -13.69 4.59 7.57
C ARG A 207 -14.82 3.58 7.42
N ALA A 208 -14.52 2.45 6.80
CA ALA A 208 -15.46 1.35 6.69
C ALA A 208 -14.67 0.05 6.50
N VAL A 209 -14.76 -0.81 7.49
CA VAL A 209 -14.09 -2.11 7.49
C VAL A 209 -15.14 -3.20 7.47
N VAL A 210 -14.94 -4.23 6.68
CA VAL A 210 -15.81 -5.41 6.62
C VAL A 210 -14.98 -6.69 6.68
N ILE A 211 -15.53 -7.72 7.32
CA ILE A 211 -14.99 -9.07 7.28
C ILE A 211 -15.68 -9.77 6.11
N THR A 212 -14.93 -10.19 5.09
CA THR A 212 -15.50 -10.68 3.83
C THR A 212 -15.44 -12.19 3.67
N ALA A 213 -14.54 -12.86 4.38
CA ALA A 213 -14.42 -14.30 4.36
C ALA A 213 -13.88 -14.77 5.71
N VAL A 214 -14.39 -15.91 6.18
CA VAL A 214 -13.89 -16.60 7.37
C VAL A 214 -13.73 -18.07 7.00
N GLY A 215 -12.53 -18.59 7.20
CA GLY A 215 -12.18 -19.99 6.99
C GLY A 215 -11.79 -20.67 8.29
N PHE A 216 -12.01 -21.95 8.36
CA PHE A 216 -11.66 -22.79 9.50
C PHE A 216 -10.66 -23.87 9.10
N THR A 217 -9.72 -24.17 9.98
CA THR A 217 -8.85 -25.34 9.86
C THR A 217 -8.94 -26.14 11.18
N PRO A 218 -9.40 -27.39 11.15
CA PRO A 218 -9.81 -28.16 9.97
C PRO A 218 -11.06 -27.59 9.28
N GLU A 219 -11.17 -27.85 7.96
CA GLU A 219 -12.24 -27.30 7.14
C GLU A 219 -13.62 -27.81 7.58
N ALA A 220 -14.60 -26.91 7.58
CA ALA A 220 -15.98 -27.26 7.90
C ALA A 220 -16.62 -28.05 6.75
N VAL A 221 -17.22 -29.17 7.06
CA VAL A 221 -18.03 -29.92 6.10
C VAL A 221 -19.39 -29.22 5.99
N PRO A 222 -19.84 -28.82 4.79
CA PRO A 222 -21.18 -28.27 4.64
C PRO A 222 -22.22 -29.32 5.06
N PHE A 223 -23.14 -28.93 5.93
CA PHE A 223 -24.26 -29.79 6.31
C PHE A 223 -25.16 -29.92 5.09
N SER A 224 -25.06 -31.05 4.37
CA SER A 224 -26.06 -31.42 3.39
C SER A 224 -27.30 -31.85 4.19
N SER A 225 -28.21 -30.92 4.46
CA SER A 225 -29.53 -31.26 4.91
C SER A 225 -30.18 -32.09 3.79
N SER A 226 -30.17 -33.40 3.97
CA SER A 226 -30.99 -34.33 3.17
C SER A 226 -32.45 -34.08 3.50
N SER A 227 -32.99 -32.97 3.04
CA SER A 227 -34.43 -32.75 2.98
C SER A 227 -34.92 -33.15 1.61
N GLY A 228 -35.83 -34.10 1.61
CA GLY A 228 -36.42 -34.76 0.49
C GLY A 228 -36.82 -33.87 -0.66
N SER A 229 -36.74 -34.51 -1.80
CA SER A 229 -37.21 -34.07 -3.09
C SER A 229 -38.53 -33.32 -3.06
N SER A 230 -38.54 -32.09 -3.53
CA SER A 230 -39.67 -31.52 -4.25
C SER A 230 -39.14 -30.66 -5.39
N SER A 231 -39.27 -31.21 -6.58
CA SER A 231 -39.09 -30.58 -7.86
C SER A 231 -40.01 -29.37 -8.00
N GLY A 232 -39.44 -28.20 -8.14
CA GLY A 232 -40.15 -26.97 -8.47
C GLY A 232 -39.23 -26.07 -9.30
N SER A 233 -39.37 -26.18 -10.62
CA SER A 233 -38.77 -25.29 -11.60
C SER A 233 -39.37 -23.90 -11.49
N SER A 234 -38.55 -22.87 -11.22
CA SER A 234 -38.89 -21.49 -11.63
C SER A 234 -37.62 -20.69 -11.89
N SER A 235 -37.41 -20.46 -13.16
CA SER A 235 -36.48 -19.48 -13.74
C SER A 235 -36.92 -18.08 -13.33
N GLY A 236 -36.02 -17.35 -12.67
CA GLY A 236 -36.22 -15.94 -12.36
C GLY A 236 -34.86 -15.24 -12.15
N SER A 237 -34.39 -14.60 -13.21
CA SER A 237 -33.23 -13.72 -13.18
C SER A 237 -33.58 -12.45 -12.40
N SER A 238 -32.90 -12.20 -11.28
CA SER A 238 -32.84 -10.87 -10.70
C SER A 238 -31.50 -10.67 -10.03
N SER A 239 -30.66 -9.83 -10.68
CA SER A 239 -29.44 -9.25 -10.16
C SER A 239 -29.79 -8.29 -9.01
N GLY A 240 -29.63 -8.74 -7.80
CA GLY A 240 -29.74 -7.94 -6.59
C GLY A 240 -28.52 -8.20 -5.71
N SER A 241 -27.61 -7.19 -5.62
CA SER A 241 -26.52 -7.20 -4.66
C SER A 241 -27.09 -7.06 -3.25
N SER A 242 -27.41 -8.17 -2.62
CA SER A 242 -27.71 -8.22 -1.20
C SER A 242 -26.49 -8.72 -0.46
N SER A 243 -25.90 -7.85 0.37
CA SER A 243 -25.03 -8.23 1.47
C SER A 243 -25.81 -9.12 2.44
N GLY A 244 -25.93 -10.40 2.05
CA GLY A 244 -26.60 -11.42 2.84
C GLY A 244 -25.69 -11.83 3.98
N SER A 245 -25.97 -11.33 5.18
CA SER A 245 -25.61 -12.03 6.40
C SER A 245 -26.24 -13.43 6.31
N SER A 246 -25.43 -14.44 6.04
CA SER A 246 -25.87 -15.85 6.06
C SER A 246 -26.11 -16.28 7.50
N SER A 247 -27.27 -15.87 8.00
CA SER A 247 -27.83 -16.39 9.24
C SER A 247 -28.30 -17.82 9.01
N GLY A 248 -27.61 -18.81 9.58
CA GLY A 248 -28.28 -19.99 10.01
C GLY A 248 -28.03 -21.34 9.33
N SER A 249 -26.96 -21.55 8.61
CA SER A 249 -26.50 -22.91 8.33
C SER A 249 -25.35 -23.26 9.27
N GLY A 250 -25.61 -23.95 10.37
CA GLY A 250 -24.55 -24.35 11.28
C GLY A 250 -23.53 -25.22 10.55
N SER A 251 -22.32 -24.74 10.39
CA SER A 251 -21.22 -25.54 9.84
C SER A 251 -20.82 -26.62 10.81
N LEU A 252 -20.62 -27.87 10.36
CA LEU A 252 -20.09 -28.96 11.16
C LEU A 252 -18.59 -29.12 10.91
N LEU A 253 -17.82 -28.94 11.97
CA LEU A 253 -16.37 -29.20 11.94
C LEU A 253 -16.12 -30.70 12.29
N PRO A 254 -15.06 -31.29 11.70
CA PRO A 254 -14.65 -32.64 12.12
C PRO A 254 -14.21 -32.64 13.60
N PRO A 255 -14.10 -33.82 14.24
CA PRO A 255 -13.64 -33.91 15.62
C PRO A 255 -12.26 -33.28 15.77
N THR A 256 -12.19 -32.18 16.53
CA THR A 256 -10.94 -31.48 16.79
C THR A 256 -10.95 -30.86 18.18
N THR A 257 -9.77 -30.67 18.75
CA THR A 257 -9.58 -29.95 20.03
C THR A 257 -9.00 -28.54 19.81
N THR A 258 -8.63 -28.23 18.56
CA THR A 258 -8.01 -26.96 18.20
C THR A 258 -8.60 -26.46 16.89
N LEU A 259 -8.99 -25.20 16.88
CA LEU A 259 -9.57 -24.54 15.73
C LEU A 259 -8.67 -23.36 15.34
N GLN A 260 -8.15 -23.35 14.14
CA GLN A 260 -7.52 -22.19 13.54
C GLN A 260 -8.54 -21.44 12.70
N VAL A 261 -8.56 -20.12 12.84
CA VAL A 261 -9.47 -19.23 12.12
C VAL A 261 -8.65 -18.28 11.26
N GLY A 262 -8.81 -18.41 9.95
CA GLY A 262 -8.31 -17.47 8.97
C GLY A 262 -9.45 -16.58 8.48
N LEU A 263 -9.18 -15.28 8.27
CA LEU A 263 -10.19 -14.37 7.77
C LEU A 263 -9.61 -13.34 6.81
N VAL A 264 -10.47 -12.74 6.00
CA VAL A 264 -10.11 -11.62 5.14
C VAL A 264 -10.84 -10.38 5.60
N VAL A 265 -10.06 -9.37 5.97
CA VAL A 265 -10.57 -8.04 6.33
C VAL A 265 -10.39 -7.12 5.13
N ARG A 266 -11.43 -6.40 4.76
CA ARG A 266 -11.43 -5.49 3.62
C ARG A 266 -11.84 -4.08 4.03
N SER A 267 -11.12 -3.07 3.54
CA SER A 267 -11.54 -1.68 3.62
C SER A 267 -12.53 -1.37 2.50
N ARG A 268 -13.67 -0.79 2.83
CA ARG A 268 -14.59 -0.09 1.93
C ARG A 268 -14.51 1.42 2.11
N GLY A 269 -13.63 1.86 3.00
CA GLY A 269 -13.33 3.26 3.24
C GLY A 269 -12.35 3.82 2.21
N ASN A 270 -12.04 5.09 2.38
CA ASN A 270 -11.09 5.83 1.55
C ASN A 270 -9.89 6.37 2.35
N VAL A 271 -9.63 5.78 3.52
CA VAL A 271 -8.47 6.07 4.36
C VAL A 271 -7.77 4.77 4.74
N ASP A 272 -6.47 4.87 5.00
CA ASP A 272 -5.68 3.76 5.51
C ASP A 272 -5.97 3.53 6.99
N GLU A 273 -6.01 2.28 7.41
CA GLU A 273 -6.14 1.86 8.80
C GLU A 273 -4.80 1.24 9.26
N PRO A 274 -3.87 2.05 9.76
CA PRO A 274 -2.50 1.59 10.01
C PRO A 274 -2.37 0.63 11.19
N SER A 275 -3.35 0.58 12.08
CA SER A 275 -3.29 -0.16 13.34
C SER A 275 -4.59 -0.88 13.71
N LEU A 276 -5.27 -1.45 12.70
CA LEU A 276 -6.49 -2.23 12.93
C LEU A 276 -6.17 -3.47 13.78
N THR A 277 -6.91 -3.65 14.86
CA THR A 277 -6.76 -4.79 15.77
C THR A 277 -7.90 -5.77 15.53
N VAL A 278 -7.58 -7.00 15.16
CA VAL A 278 -8.54 -8.07 14.93
C VAL A 278 -8.45 -9.11 16.03
N SER A 279 -9.57 -9.48 16.61
CA SER A 279 -9.66 -10.51 17.64
C SER A 279 -10.93 -11.37 17.43
N ALA A 280 -10.90 -12.59 17.95
CA ALA A 280 -12.08 -13.44 17.96
C ALA A 280 -12.37 -13.96 19.37
N ARG A 281 -13.65 -14.07 19.67
CA ARG A 281 -14.15 -14.65 20.91
C ARG A 281 -15.06 -15.82 20.58
N LEU A 282 -14.72 -16.97 21.12
CA LEU A 282 -15.49 -18.21 21.02
C LEU A 282 -16.32 -18.40 22.28
N THR A 283 -17.61 -18.60 22.14
CA THR A 283 -18.54 -18.82 23.26
C THR A 283 -19.28 -20.12 23.03
N PRO A 284 -19.32 -21.07 24.00
CA PRO A 284 -20.13 -22.29 23.89
C PRO A 284 -21.60 -21.91 23.74
N SER A 285 -22.32 -22.62 22.86
CA SER A 285 -23.78 -22.48 22.73
C SER A 285 -24.44 -23.06 23.97
N GLY A 286 -25.34 -22.29 24.56
CA GLY A 286 -26.00 -22.68 25.84
C GLY A 286 -25.44 -22.04 27.09
N ALA A 287 -24.32 -21.28 26.99
CA ALA A 287 -23.86 -20.44 28.10
C ALA A 287 -24.89 -19.31 28.37
N PRO A 288 -25.19 -18.99 29.64
CA PRO A 288 -26.10 -17.90 29.96
C PRO A 288 -25.63 -16.58 29.32
N ARG A 289 -26.57 -15.83 28.75
CA ARG A 289 -26.26 -14.55 28.14
C ARG A 289 -25.60 -13.62 29.17
N GLY A 290 -24.43 -13.07 28.82
CA GLY A 290 -23.70 -12.13 29.68
C GLY A 290 -22.65 -12.77 30.59
N THR A 291 -22.54 -14.10 30.65
CA THR A 291 -21.46 -14.77 31.40
C THR A 291 -20.25 -15.01 30.50
N SER A 292 -19.06 -14.70 31.03
CA SER A 292 -17.78 -15.04 30.35
C SER A 292 -17.36 -16.51 30.61
N ALA A 293 -18.21 -17.30 31.29
CA ALA A 293 -17.91 -18.67 31.67
C ALA A 293 -17.69 -19.54 30.41
N GLY A 294 -16.50 -20.08 30.28
CA GLY A 294 -16.11 -20.96 29.16
C GLY A 294 -15.79 -20.26 27.84
N SER A 295 -15.81 -18.93 27.77
CA SER A 295 -15.40 -18.24 26.53
C SER A 295 -13.88 -18.25 26.38
N VAL A 296 -13.41 -18.53 25.15
CA VAL A 296 -12.00 -18.51 24.77
C VAL A 296 -11.78 -17.36 23.78
N THR A 297 -10.72 -16.58 23.98
CA THR A 297 -10.39 -15.47 23.08
C THR A 297 -9.06 -15.76 22.36
N SER A 298 -9.03 -15.58 21.05
CA SER A 298 -7.78 -15.49 20.31
C SER A 298 -7.12 -14.16 20.67
N GLY A 299 -5.89 -14.08 21.07
CA GLY A 299 -5.24 -12.80 21.32
C GLY A 299 -5.38 -11.84 20.12
N PRO A 300 -5.28 -10.52 20.35
CA PRO A 300 -5.40 -9.53 19.29
C PRO A 300 -4.26 -9.64 18.25
N VAL A 301 -4.60 -9.54 16.98
CA VAL A 301 -3.66 -9.45 15.85
C VAL A 301 -3.76 -8.04 15.28
N ARG A 302 -2.63 -7.33 15.20
CA ARG A 302 -2.57 -6.00 14.57
C ARG A 302 -2.23 -6.14 13.10
N VAL A 303 -2.98 -5.44 12.27
CA VAL A 303 -2.79 -5.41 10.82
C VAL A 303 -2.89 -3.98 10.30
N SER A 304 -2.14 -3.69 9.25
CA SER A 304 -2.30 -2.46 8.47
C SER A 304 -3.20 -2.78 7.28
N LEU A 305 -4.28 -2.03 7.13
CA LEU A 305 -5.26 -2.21 6.07
C LEU A 305 -5.28 -0.96 5.19
N PRO A 306 -4.78 -1.04 3.95
CA PRO A 306 -4.79 0.10 3.04
C PRO A 306 -6.22 0.45 2.60
N ALA A 307 -6.44 1.71 2.24
CA ALA A 307 -7.71 2.18 1.69
C ALA A 307 -8.14 1.34 0.48
N ALA A 308 -9.40 0.93 0.44
CA ALA A 308 -9.96 0.02 -0.56
C ALA A 308 -9.23 -1.33 -0.71
N GLY A 309 -8.29 -1.65 0.17
CA GLY A 309 -7.51 -2.88 0.16
C GLY A 309 -8.15 -4.02 0.95
N ALA A 310 -7.47 -5.19 0.94
CA ALA A 310 -7.83 -6.34 1.73
C ALA A 310 -6.57 -7.02 2.29
N VAL A 311 -6.68 -7.58 3.50
CA VAL A 311 -5.60 -8.28 4.19
C VAL A 311 -6.13 -9.59 4.75
N ALA A 312 -5.38 -10.67 4.53
CA ALA A 312 -5.62 -11.94 5.18
C ALA A 312 -5.05 -11.92 6.61
N VAL A 313 -5.80 -12.43 7.57
CA VAL A 313 -5.44 -12.46 8.98
C VAL A 313 -5.64 -13.86 9.52
N ASP A 314 -4.58 -14.44 10.07
CA ASP A 314 -4.64 -15.71 10.79
C ASP A 314 -4.68 -15.45 12.29
N LEU A 315 -5.76 -15.87 12.92
CA LEU A 315 -5.92 -15.74 14.36
C LEU A 315 -5.20 -16.89 15.09
N ARG A 316 -4.84 -16.65 16.34
CA ARG A 316 -4.25 -17.71 17.17
C ARG A 316 -5.26 -18.83 17.36
N PRO A 317 -4.80 -20.09 17.37
CA PRO A 317 -5.69 -21.25 17.56
C PRO A 317 -6.56 -21.15 18.80
N LEU A 318 -7.83 -21.48 18.64
CA LEU A 318 -8.82 -21.53 19.72
C LEU A 318 -9.02 -22.99 20.17
N ARG A 319 -9.16 -23.22 21.48
CA ARG A 319 -9.50 -24.54 22.01
C ARG A 319 -11.00 -24.78 21.87
N VAL A 320 -11.35 -25.96 21.37
CA VAL A 320 -12.73 -26.44 21.21
C VAL A 320 -12.87 -27.83 21.79
N THR A 321 -14.09 -28.21 22.13
CA THR A 321 -14.39 -29.56 22.67
C THR A 321 -15.21 -30.30 21.63
N PRO A 322 -14.84 -31.52 21.21
CA PRO A 322 -15.64 -32.34 20.34
C PRO A 322 -17.05 -32.56 20.93
N GLY A 323 -18.05 -32.59 20.08
CA GLY A 323 -19.48 -32.76 20.48
C GLY A 323 -20.14 -31.46 20.98
N SER A 324 -19.45 -30.31 20.93
CA SER A 324 -19.99 -29.04 21.41
C SER A 324 -20.31 -28.10 20.27
N SER A 325 -21.28 -27.21 20.50
CA SER A 325 -21.62 -26.11 19.59
C SER A 325 -21.11 -24.77 20.10
N TYR A 326 -20.74 -23.90 19.20
CA TYR A 326 -20.09 -22.62 19.51
C TYR A 326 -20.64 -21.47 18.69
N SER A 327 -20.55 -20.28 19.26
CA SER A 327 -20.69 -19.01 18.54
C SER A 327 -19.34 -18.29 18.54
N LEU A 328 -18.81 -18.01 17.38
CA LEU A 328 -17.59 -17.22 17.16
C LEU A 328 -17.98 -15.79 16.85
N SER A 329 -17.49 -14.84 17.63
CA SER A 329 -17.62 -13.40 17.35
C SER A 329 -16.26 -12.85 17.00
N ILE A 330 -16.12 -12.33 15.79
CA ILE A 330 -14.89 -11.70 15.29
C ILE A 330 -15.10 -10.19 15.35
N THR A 331 -14.13 -9.47 15.90
CA THR A 331 -14.19 -8.01 16.06
C THR A 331 -12.96 -7.38 15.49
N ALA A 332 -13.14 -6.35 14.66
CA ALA A 332 -12.09 -5.50 14.15
C ALA A 332 -12.22 -4.11 14.80
N LEU A 333 -11.14 -3.63 15.44
CA LEU A 333 -11.09 -2.36 16.19
C LEU A 333 -10.03 -1.45 15.59
N ASP A 334 -10.36 -0.17 15.44
CA ASP A 334 -9.38 0.90 15.28
C ASP A 334 -9.29 1.69 16.59
N GLY A 335 -8.20 1.50 17.32
CA GLY A 335 -8.11 1.97 18.70
C GLY A 335 -9.21 1.36 19.57
N SER A 336 -10.14 2.18 20.07
CA SER A 336 -11.30 1.77 20.87
C SER A 336 -12.59 1.64 20.06
N SER A 337 -12.58 2.07 18.80
CA SER A 337 -13.78 2.07 17.94
C SER A 337 -13.99 0.74 17.26
N VAL A 338 -15.18 0.17 17.39
CA VAL A 338 -15.57 -1.05 16.67
C VAL A 338 -15.85 -0.70 15.21
N GLN A 339 -15.06 -1.24 14.28
CA GLN A 339 -15.21 -1.01 12.85
C GLN A 339 -16.04 -2.12 12.17
N ALA A 340 -15.88 -3.37 12.62
CA ALA A 340 -16.63 -4.50 12.09
C ALA A 340 -16.83 -5.57 13.15
N VAL A 341 -17.98 -6.24 13.09
CA VAL A 341 -18.27 -7.43 13.89
C VAL A 341 -18.91 -8.46 12.97
N ASP A 342 -18.41 -9.67 13.02
CA ASP A 342 -19.05 -10.83 12.38
C ASP A 342 -19.32 -11.93 13.41
N ARG A 343 -20.40 -12.70 13.20
CA ARG A 343 -20.80 -13.77 14.11
C ARG A 343 -21.15 -15.02 13.32
N ILE A 344 -20.48 -16.11 13.67
CA ILE A 344 -20.62 -17.39 13.01
C ILE A 344 -20.93 -18.46 14.07
N SER A 345 -21.95 -19.28 13.82
CA SER A 345 -22.28 -20.42 14.66
C SER A 345 -21.85 -21.71 13.98
N PHE A 346 -21.24 -22.62 14.74
CA PHE A 346 -20.80 -23.93 14.24
C PHE A 346 -20.85 -24.98 15.36
N SER A 347 -20.79 -26.25 14.96
CA SER A 347 -20.69 -27.39 15.87
C SER A 347 -19.45 -28.21 15.54
N VAL A 348 -18.82 -28.79 16.53
CA VAL A 348 -17.71 -29.75 16.37
C VAL A 348 -18.26 -31.16 16.53
N ALA A 349 -17.96 -32.03 15.57
CA ALA A 349 -18.42 -33.43 15.64
C ALA A 349 -17.87 -34.12 16.90
N PRO A 350 -18.63 -35.08 17.50
CA PRO A 350 -18.12 -35.87 18.61
C PRO A 350 -16.92 -36.72 18.19
N ALA A 351 -16.03 -36.96 19.12
CA ALA A 351 -14.91 -37.90 18.89
C ALA A 351 -15.48 -39.30 18.59
N ALA A 352 -14.88 -39.96 17.60
CA ALA A 352 -15.24 -41.36 17.35
C ALA A 352 -15.03 -42.17 18.62
N PRO A 353 -15.98 -43.07 18.98
CA PRO A 353 -15.77 -43.97 20.11
C PRO A 353 -14.49 -44.79 19.86
N PRO A 354 -13.71 -45.07 20.89
CA PRO A 354 -12.54 -45.91 20.74
C PRO A 354 -12.98 -47.27 20.13
N PRO A 355 -12.18 -47.81 19.22
CA PRO A 355 -12.51 -49.09 18.60
C PRO A 355 -12.73 -50.12 19.73
N THR A 356 -13.93 -50.64 19.79
CA THR A 356 -14.25 -51.71 20.75
C THR A 356 -13.37 -52.88 20.36
N THR A 357 -12.33 -53.13 21.13
CA THR A 357 -11.51 -54.34 20.99
C THR A 357 -12.42 -55.49 21.33
N THR A 358 -13.05 -56.08 20.33
CA THR A 358 -13.73 -57.36 20.51
C THR A 358 -12.61 -58.34 20.86
N THR A 359 -12.46 -58.60 22.17
CA THR A 359 -11.62 -59.69 22.64
C THR A 359 -12.25 -60.96 22.15
N THR A 360 -11.86 -61.38 20.98
CA THR A 360 -12.15 -62.71 20.47
C THR A 360 -11.45 -63.68 21.41
N LEU A 361 -12.24 -64.29 22.32
CA LEU A 361 -11.77 -65.40 23.13
C LEU A 361 -11.07 -66.42 22.23
N PRO A 362 -9.85 -66.85 22.53
CA PRO A 362 -9.14 -67.81 21.69
C PRO A 362 -9.93 -69.11 21.63
N ALA A 363 -10.43 -69.45 20.45
CA ALA A 363 -10.95 -70.76 20.16
C ALA A 363 -9.82 -71.79 20.40
N LYS A 364 -10.14 -72.72 21.26
CA LYS A 364 -9.36 -73.88 21.67
C LYS A 364 -8.76 -74.56 20.48
N SER A 365 -7.42 -74.53 20.36
CA SER A 365 -6.65 -75.29 19.35
C SER A 365 -6.80 -76.78 19.48
N PRO A 366 -6.87 -77.52 18.42
CA PRO A 366 -6.35 -78.90 18.39
C PRO A 366 -4.92 -78.91 17.83
N ALA A 367 -4.15 -79.76 18.51
CA ALA A 367 -2.73 -79.95 18.40
C ALA A 367 -2.24 -80.67 17.13
N LYS A 368 -0.91 -80.64 16.99
CA LYS A 368 0.02 -81.47 16.25
C LYS A 368 0.41 -80.95 14.83
N SER A 369 1.61 -80.77 14.50
CA SER A 369 2.97 -81.21 14.80
C SER A 369 3.76 -81.09 13.48
N PRO A 370 5.04 -81.39 13.36
CA PRO A 370 6.10 -80.34 13.28
C PRO A 370 6.90 -80.40 11.98
N ALA A 371 7.94 -79.59 11.93
CA ALA A 371 9.14 -79.73 11.12
C ALA A 371 9.19 -78.91 9.82
N LYS A 372 10.05 -77.99 9.73
CA LYS A 372 11.46 -77.96 9.28
C LYS A 372 11.89 -76.52 8.97
N SER A 373 12.86 -76.07 9.69
CA SER A 373 13.79 -75.06 9.21
C SER A 373 14.70 -75.68 8.12
N PRO A 374 15.50 -75.00 7.37
CA PRO A 374 16.28 -73.83 7.71
C PRO A 374 16.54 -72.80 6.55
N ALA A 375 17.14 -71.76 6.94
CA ALA A 375 18.32 -71.12 6.31
C ALA A 375 18.17 -69.81 5.52
N LYS A 376 18.90 -68.93 6.04
CA LYS A 376 19.86 -67.95 5.46
C LYS A 376 19.39 -66.61 4.97
N SER A 377 19.83 -65.67 5.79
CA SER A 377 20.26 -64.31 5.40
C SER A 377 21.30 -64.34 4.26
N PRO A 378 21.59 -63.23 3.59
CA PRO A 378 22.20 -62.06 4.20
C PRO A 378 21.82 -60.69 3.59
N ALA A 379 21.91 -59.69 4.43
CA ALA A 379 22.60 -58.39 4.31
C ALA A 379 22.90 -57.77 2.94
N LYS A 380 22.54 -56.53 2.82
CA LYS A 380 23.44 -55.44 2.39
C LYS A 380 22.74 -54.07 2.46
N SER A 381 23.11 -53.27 3.42
CA SER A 381 23.31 -51.83 3.24
C SER A 381 24.65 -51.64 2.46
N PRO A 382 25.08 -50.49 2.03
CA PRO A 382 24.76 -49.10 2.29
C PRO A 382 24.88 -48.19 1.06
N ALA A 383 24.61 -46.93 1.16
CA ALA A 383 25.48 -45.84 0.69
C ALA A 383 24.73 -44.52 0.59
N LYS A 384 25.11 -43.64 1.43
CA LYS A 384 25.88 -42.40 1.18
C LYS A 384 25.14 -41.27 0.51
N SER A 385 24.91 -40.24 1.38
CA SER A 385 24.84 -38.84 1.02
C SER A 385 26.02 -38.34 0.21
N PRO A 386 25.92 -37.25 -0.53
CA PRO A 386 26.69 -36.13 -0.05
C PRO A 386 25.94 -34.79 0.00
N ALA A 387 26.29 -34.05 1.02
CA ALA A 387 26.11 -32.64 1.23
C ALA A 387 26.79 -31.78 0.17
N LYS A 388 26.21 -30.63 -0.15
CA LYS A 388 26.96 -29.47 -0.61
C LYS A 388 26.22 -28.18 -0.19
N SER A 389 26.71 -27.54 0.80
CA SER A 389 26.70 -26.10 1.06
C SER A 389 27.90 -25.47 0.32
N PRO A 390 28.14 -24.15 0.38
CA PRO A 390 27.34 -22.95 0.47
C PRO A 390 27.76 -21.92 -0.62
N ALA A 391 26.97 -20.92 -0.87
CA ALA A 391 27.40 -19.74 -1.62
C ALA A 391 27.29 -18.49 -0.75
N LYS A 392 28.40 -17.96 -0.54
CA LYS A 392 28.97 -16.69 -0.14
C LYS A 392 28.11 -15.45 -0.46
N SER A 393 27.84 -14.67 0.58
CA SER A 393 27.50 -13.23 0.51
C SER A 393 28.74 -12.41 0.14
N PRO A 394 28.60 -11.35 -0.65
CA PRO A 394 29.61 -10.31 -0.67
C PRO A 394 29.27 -9.17 0.30
N ALA A 395 30.31 -8.78 1.00
CA ALA A 395 30.39 -7.68 1.95
C ALA A 395 30.16 -6.31 1.28
N GLY A 396 29.45 -5.43 1.96
CA GLY A 396 29.38 -4.02 1.65
C GLY A 396 30.62 -3.24 2.11
N PRO A 397 30.95 -2.12 1.46
CA PRO A 397 32.04 -1.28 1.92
C PRO A 397 31.62 -0.31 3.02
N SER A 398 32.52 -0.24 3.96
CA SER A 398 32.66 0.58 5.14
C SER A 398 32.62 2.09 4.85
N ALA A 399 31.94 2.80 5.72
CA ALA A 399 31.98 4.25 5.87
C ALA A 399 33.34 4.72 6.37
N GLY A 400 33.90 5.74 5.70
CA GLY A 400 34.97 6.59 6.19
C GLY A 400 34.41 7.93 6.63
N LYS A 401 34.66 8.31 7.88
CA LYS A 401 34.68 9.69 8.38
C LYS A 401 36.09 10.26 8.15
N PRO A 402 36.29 11.55 8.08
CA PRO A 402 35.97 12.51 9.12
C PRO A 402 34.89 13.54 8.81
#